data_7cd8e85a0decdced6dd6bd08f7e23e49
#
_entry.id   7cd8e85a0decdced6dd6bd08f7e23e49
#
_cell.length_a   1.000
_cell.length_b   1.000
_cell.length_c   1.000
_cell.angle_alpha   90.00
_cell.angle_beta   90.00
_cell.angle_gamma   90.00
#
_symmetry.space_group_name_H-M   'P 1'
#
loop_
_entity.id
_entity.type
_entity.pdbx_description
1 polymer ?
#
loop_
_entity_poly.entity_id
_entity_poly.type
_entity_poly.pdbx_seq_one_letter_code
_entity_poly.pdbx_strand_id
1 'polypeptide(L)'
;MELIYTDPIGKELGYILNANVDMEIGEDEKSSINDFEIEFKRSGWNGTVEFGSQVYVPDTEYGGIVREVTTSTKANSITVKGYTWRGMMTKKIIKPEEGQDYAIASGEINEIIKGKVEEAFPGFFYGVVEDTGIQLTNYQFDRYCTLHEGLRKMLQSVGYRLEIKYIQGDKYEMGYVRVRAVPIVDYSSEYEFSNDQNMNFTMDDNKRGVNHLVCLGKGELKDRLVIHLYVDEKGNVGQTQYYRGIDEIEETYDSSGSEYDDLLKNGIAKLTNSKNKTEYDMTMEKIEGSMDIGDIVGGRDYLTGVSM
;
A
#
# COMPACT_ATOMS: atom_id res chain seq x y z
N MET A 1 -9.33 -3.02 22.35
CA MET A 1 -7.95 -2.57 22.01
C MET A 1 -7.63 -1.42 22.93
N GLU A 2 -6.51 -1.48 23.64
CA GLU A 2 -6.08 -0.37 24.52
C GLU A 2 -5.08 0.48 23.72
N LEU A 3 -5.53 1.65 23.28
CA LEU A 3 -4.76 2.59 22.50
C LEU A 3 -4.09 3.61 23.46
N ILE A 4 -2.76 3.66 23.45
CA ILE A 4 -1.97 4.64 24.18
C ILE A 4 -1.84 5.90 23.35
N TYR A 5 -1.78 7.08 23.99
CA TYR A 5 -1.51 8.33 23.31
C TYR A 5 -0.41 9.13 24.00
N THR A 6 0.28 9.96 23.21
CA THR A 6 1.39 10.80 23.67
C THR A 6 1.09 12.27 23.44
N ASP A 7 1.95 13.12 24.01
CA ASP A 7 2.11 14.48 23.51
C ASP A 7 2.87 14.50 22.17
N PRO A 8 3.01 15.67 21.49
CA PRO A 8 3.70 15.77 20.21
C PRO A 8 5.21 15.44 20.25
N ILE A 9 5.80 15.41 21.42
CA ILE A 9 7.23 15.05 21.59
C ILE A 9 7.41 13.58 22.01
N GLY A 10 6.32 12.79 22.01
CA GLY A 10 6.37 11.34 22.25
C GLY A 10 6.29 10.92 23.71
N LYS A 11 6.02 11.83 24.65
CA LYS A 11 5.80 11.48 26.05
C LYS A 11 4.41 10.89 26.23
N GLU A 12 4.32 9.69 26.78
CA GLU A 12 3.05 9.03 27.08
C GLU A 12 2.21 9.83 28.09
N LEU A 13 0.94 10.00 27.75
CA LEU A 13 -0.04 10.71 28.57
C LEU A 13 -1.11 9.79 29.17
N GLY A 14 -1.34 8.63 28.56
CA GLY A 14 -2.30 7.64 29.04
C GLY A 14 -2.98 6.87 27.92
N TYR A 15 -4.17 6.34 28.23
CA TYR A 15 -4.97 5.54 27.32
C TYR A 15 -6.14 6.34 26.73
N ILE A 16 -6.48 6.05 25.49
CA ILE A 16 -7.71 6.55 24.87
C ILE A 16 -8.88 5.72 25.39
N LEU A 17 -9.78 6.36 26.10
CA LEU A 17 -10.95 5.72 26.70
C LEU A 17 -12.24 6.35 26.15
N ASN A 18 -13.30 5.53 26.02
CA ASN A 18 -14.63 5.99 25.62
C ASN A 18 -14.67 6.74 24.27
N ALA A 19 -13.90 6.26 23.32
CA ALA A 19 -13.89 6.74 21.95
C ALA A 19 -14.21 5.62 20.96
N ASN A 20 -14.78 5.98 19.82
CA ASN A 20 -14.85 5.10 18.66
C ASN A 20 -13.55 5.24 17.89
N VAL A 21 -12.91 4.12 17.59
CA VAL A 21 -11.65 4.08 16.84
C VAL A 21 -11.90 3.34 15.55
N ASP A 22 -11.61 4.01 14.46
CA ASP A 22 -11.55 3.43 13.11
C ASP A 22 -10.13 3.61 12.60
N MET A 23 -9.48 2.52 12.18
CA MET A 23 -8.11 2.51 11.72
C MET A 23 -7.95 1.48 10.63
N GLU A 24 -7.70 1.96 9.42
CA GLU A 24 -7.47 1.13 8.26
C GLU A 24 -5.97 1.03 7.95
N ILE A 25 -5.47 -0.20 7.81
CA ILE A 25 -4.07 -0.48 7.48
C ILE A 25 -4.05 -1.52 6.37
N GLY A 26 -3.34 -1.24 5.27
CA GLY A 26 -3.28 -2.14 4.13
C GLY A 26 -2.13 -1.87 3.17
N GLU A 27 -1.90 -2.83 2.29
CA GLU A 27 -0.86 -2.75 1.24
C GLU A 27 -1.22 -1.76 0.12
N ASP A 28 -2.50 -1.48 -0.09
CA ASP A 28 -2.97 -0.55 -1.12
C ASP A 28 -2.79 0.91 -0.69
N GLU A 29 -2.51 1.79 -1.67
CA GLU A 29 -2.41 3.23 -1.47
C GLU A 29 -3.70 3.99 -1.83
N LYS A 30 -4.85 3.33 -1.77
CA LYS A 30 -6.16 4.00 -1.95
C LYS A 30 -6.32 5.09 -0.89
N SER A 31 -7.05 6.14 -1.23
CA SER A 31 -7.14 7.38 -0.44
C SER A 31 -7.76 7.23 0.96
N SER A 32 -8.43 6.12 1.24
CA SER A 32 -9.06 5.81 2.53
C SER A 32 -8.32 4.76 3.35
N ILE A 33 -7.23 4.20 2.82
CA ILE A 33 -6.42 3.20 3.50
C ILE A 33 -5.18 3.85 4.09
N ASN A 34 -4.71 3.32 5.23
CA ASN A 34 -3.54 3.79 5.96
C ASN A 34 -3.76 5.13 6.67
N ASP A 35 -4.99 5.38 7.11
CA ASP A 35 -5.34 6.46 8.01
C ASP A 35 -6.13 5.97 9.23
N PHE A 36 -6.45 6.89 10.14
CA PHE A 36 -7.29 6.60 11.29
C PHE A 36 -8.19 7.77 11.65
N GLU A 37 -9.33 7.43 12.24
CA GLU A 37 -10.27 8.37 12.85
C GLU A 37 -10.61 7.92 14.27
N ILE A 38 -10.54 8.84 15.24
CA ILE A 38 -10.93 8.60 16.63
C ILE A 38 -11.97 9.63 17.01
N GLU A 39 -13.19 9.18 17.27
CA GLU A 39 -14.30 10.05 17.66
C GLU A 39 -14.53 9.98 19.17
N PHE A 40 -14.45 11.14 19.81
CA PHE A 40 -14.73 11.34 21.23
C PHE A 40 -16.07 12.02 21.42
N LYS A 41 -16.84 11.61 22.44
CA LYS A 41 -17.91 12.46 22.96
C LYS A 41 -17.31 13.72 23.58
N ARG A 42 -17.89 14.88 23.31
CA ARG A 42 -17.38 16.16 23.81
C ARG A 42 -17.21 16.20 25.34
N SER A 43 -18.09 15.49 26.07
CA SER A 43 -18.00 15.39 27.53
C SER A 43 -16.81 14.55 28.03
N GLY A 44 -16.23 13.69 27.18
CA GLY A 44 -15.07 12.85 27.48
C GLY A 44 -13.74 13.45 26.97
N TRP A 45 -13.80 14.58 26.27
CA TRP A 45 -12.61 15.22 25.71
C TRP A 45 -11.85 16.01 26.80
N ASN A 46 -10.59 15.66 26.99
CA ASN A 46 -9.71 16.32 27.95
C ASN A 46 -8.75 17.33 27.34
N GLY A 47 -8.77 17.47 26.00
CA GLY A 47 -7.94 18.44 25.27
C GLY A 47 -6.46 18.07 25.16
N THR A 48 -6.05 16.87 25.52
CA THR A 48 -4.65 16.46 25.55
C THR A 48 -4.16 15.75 24.27
N VAL A 49 -5.06 15.32 23.40
CA VAL A 49 -4.71 14.77 22.07
C VAL A 49 -4.69 15.91 21.07
N GLU A 50 -3.53 16.23 20.52
CA GLU A 50 -3.32 17.39 19.66
C GLU A 50 -2.52 17.04 18.41
N PHE A 51 -2.28 18.03 17.53
CA PHE A 51 -1.46 17.82 16.34
C PHE A 51 -0.06 17.33 16.71
N GLY A 52 0.36 16.22 16.08
CA GLY A 52 1.63 15.58 16.34
C GLY A 52 1.60 14.56 17.45
N SER A 53 0.52 14.45 18.23
CA SER A 53 0.34 13.37 19.18
C SER A 53 0.41 12.02 18.46
N GLN A 54 1.07 11.06 19.07
CA GLN A 54 1.11 9.67 18.59
C GLN A 54 0.01 8.89 19.28
N VAL A 55 -0.62 7.99 18.55
CA VAL A 55 -1.57 7.00 19.08
C VAL A 55 -1.10 5.63 18.67
N TYR A 56 -1.07 4.64 19.56
CA TYR A 56 -0.51 3.34 19.23
C TYR A 56 -0.91 2.22 20.19
N VAL A 57 -0.79 1.00 19.69
CA VAL A 57 -0.78 -0.24 20.48
C VAL A 57 0.64 -0.80 20.43
N PRO A 58 1.31 -1.00 21.59
CA PRO A 58 2.69 -1.49 21.64
C PRO A 58 2.89 -2.80 20.86
N ASP A 59 4.05 -2.95 20.23
CA ASP A 59 4.48 -4.12 19.47
C ASP A 59 3.55 -4.53 18.30
N THR A 60 2.71 -3.58 17.85
CA THR A 60 1.81 -3.77 16.70
C THR A 60 2.01 -2.67 15.66
N GLU A 61 1.39 -2.84 14.49
CA GLU A 61 1.29 -1.79 13.47
C GLU A 61 0.15 -0.80 13.76
N TYR A 62 -0.75 -1.13 14.70
CA TYR A 62 -1.88 -0.24 15.04
C TYR A 62 -1.40 1.02 15.73
N GLY A 63 -1.42 2.11 14.99
CA GLY A 63 -1.00 3.42 15.49
C GLY A 63 -0.69 4.41 14.37
N GLY A 64 -0.42 5.65 14.77
CA GLY A 64 -0.13 6.72 13.82
C GLY A 64 0.06 8.08 14.49
N ILE A 65 0.09 9.13 13.68
CA ILE A 65 0.30 10.52 14.11
C ILE A 65 -0.93 11.36 13.78
N VAL A 66 -1.43 12.08 14.78
CA VAL A 66 -2.55 13.03 14.64
C VAL A 66 -2.18 14.18 13.72
N ARG A 67 -3.03 14.43 12.72
CA ARG A 67 -2.85 15.50 11.73
C ARG A 67 -4.05 16.43 11.59
N GLU A 68 -5.20 16.04 12.13
CA GLU A 68 -6.43 16.82 12.06
C GLU A 68 -7.22 16.66 13.36
N VAL A 69 -7.80 17.74 13.82
CA VAL A 69 -8.74 17.76 14.95
C VAL A 69 -9.96 18.56 14.52
N THR A 70 -11.10 17.90 14.45
CA THR A 70 -12.39 18.51 14.07
C THR A 70 -13.34 18.52 15.25
N THR A 71 -14.01 19.64 15.47
CA THR A 71 -15.03 19.77 16.52
C THR A 71 -16.41 20.00 15.92
N SER A 72 -17.41 19.25 16.36
CA SER A 72 -18.79 19.41 15.94
C SER A 72 -19.70 19.72 17.13
N THR A 73 -20.22 20.93 17.18
CA THR A 73 -21.23 21.30 18.19
C THR A 73 -22.57 20.64 17.92
N LYS A 74 -22.88 20.36 16.64
CA LYS A 74 -24.12 19.68 16.21
C LYS A 74 -24.12 18.21 16.60
N ALA A 75 -23.01 17.51 16.35
CA ALA A 75 -22.85 16.08 16.71
C ALA A 75 -22.44 15.91 18.17
N ASN A 76 -22.06 16.99 18.86
CA ASN A 76 -21.52 16.96 20.23
C ASN A 76 -20.30 16.01 20.35
N SER A 77 -19.47 15.99 19.30
CA SER A 77 -18.26 15.15 19.21
C SER A 77 -17.02 15.96 18.84
N ILE A 78 -15.89 15.36 19.10
CA ILE A 78 -14.57 15.79 18.66
C ILE A 78 -13.94 14.61 17.94
N THR A 79 -13.49 14.83 16.72
CA THR A 79 -12.89 13.81 15.87
C THR A 79 -11.43 14.15 15.63
N VAL A 80 -10.57 13.18 15.90
CA VAL A 80 -9.12 13.25 15.65
C VAL A 80 -8.80 12.33 14.52
N LYS A 81 -8.07 12.82 13.50
CA LYS A 81 -7.67 12.03 12.34
C LYS A 81 -6.17 12.11 12.12
N GLY A 82 -5.63 11.09 11.49
CA GLY A 82 -4.22 11.07 11.16
C GLY A 82 -3.83 9.93 10.25
N TYR A 83 -2.54 9.87 9.94
CA TYR A 83 -1.99 8.78 9.14
C TYR A 83 -1.43 7.70 10.05
N THR A 84 -1.69 6.43 9.71
CA THR A 84 -1.01 5.28 10.33
C THR A 84 0.49 5.32 10.05
N TRP A 85 1.28 4.44 10.67
CA TRP A 85 2.72 4.36 10.39
C TRP A 85 2.99 4.09 8.92
N ARG A 86 2.23 3.18 8.32
CA ARG A 86 2.27 2.88 6.88
C ARG A 86 1.83 4.09 6.06
N GLY A 87 0.77 4.76 6.47
CA GLY A 87 0.27 5.99 5.84
C GLY A 87 1.28 7.14 5.86
N MET A 88 2.12 7.24 6.89
CA MET A 88 3.22 8.21 6.88
C MET A 88 4.23 7.94 5.76
N MET A 89 4.49 6.67 5.44
CA MET A 89 5.40 6.30 4.36
C MET A 89 4.83 6.65 2.97
N THR A 90 3.50 6.71 2.81
CA THR A 90 2.87 7.16 1.55
C THR A 90 3.03 8.67 1.31
N LYS A 91 3.43 9.43 2.34
CA LYS A 91 3.67 10.89 2.24
C LYS A 91 5.13 11.26 2.00
N LYS A 92 5.99 10.28 1.74
CA LYS A 92 7.38 10.44 1.37
C LYS A 92 7.63 9.88 -0.02
N ILE A 93 8.49 10.53 -0.78
CA ILE A 93 8.79 10.18 -2.18
C ILE A 93 10.23 9.72 -2.28
N ILE A 94 10.45 8.57 -2.92
CA ILE A 94 11.78 8.13 -3.36
C ILE A 94 12.15 8.95 -4.60
N LYS A 95 13.24 9.71 -4.49
CA LYS A 95 13.72 10.59 -5.55
C LYS A 95 15.00 10.03 -6.14
N PRO A 96 15.18 10.14 -7.48
CA PRO A 96 16.49 9.93 -8.08
C PRO A 96 17.53 10.92 -7.50
N GLU A 97 18.78 10.50 -7.46
CA GLU A 97 19.89 11.43 -7.23
C GLU A 97 20.00 12.45 -8.38
N GLU A 98 20.62 13.59 -8.10
CA GLU A 98 20.80 14.63 -9.11
C GLU A 98 21.56 14.09 -10.34
N GLY A 99 20.96 14.25 -11.51
CA GLY A 99 21.53 13.75 -12.77
C GLY A 99 21.21 12.28 -13.08
N GLN A 100 20.43 11.60 -12.24
CA GLN A 100 19.96 10.24 -12.49
C GLN A 100 18.48 10.22 -12.88
N ASP A 101 18.10 9.32 -13.77
CA ASP A 101 16.71 9.16 -14.21
C ASP A 101 15.86 8.42 -13.15
N TYR A 102 16.46 7.49 -12.43
CA TYR A 102 15.80 6.61 -11.46
C TYR A 102 16.62 6.50 -10.18
N ALA A 103 15.94 6.28 -9.07
CA ALA A 103 16.57 5.84 -7.84
C ALA A 103 16.92 4.34 -7.95
N ILE A 104 18.16 3.99 -7.61
CA ILE A 104 18.68 2.63 -7.69
C ILE A 104 19.16 2.22 -6.30
N ALA A 105 18.92 0.96 -5.92
CA ALA A 105 19.43 0.38 -4.69
C ALA A 105 20.13 -0.96 -4.95
N SER A 106 21.19 -1.21 -4.21
CA SER A 106 21.90 -2.48 -4.18
C SER A 106 22.31 -2.78 -2.74
N GLY A 107 22.27 -4.05 -2.36
CA GLY A 107 22.64 -4.49 -1.03
C GLY A 107 21.62 -5.45 -0.43
N GLU A 108 21.78 -5.73 0.85
CA GLU A 108 20.85 -6.53 1.63
C GLU A 108 19.52 -5.76 1.84
N ILE A 109 18.39 -6.47 1.77
CA ILE A 109 17.07 -5.81 1.73
C ILE A 109 16.75 -5.01 3.00
N ASN A 110 17.14 -5.47 4.19
CA ASN A 110 16.94 -4.71 5.43
C ASN A 110 17.84 -3.47 5.50
N GLU A 111 19.07 -3.54 4.97
CA GLU A 111 19.94 -2.37 4.86
C GLU A 111 19.38 -1.31 3.90
N ILE A 112 18.76 -1.74 2.79
CA ILE A 112 18.07 -0.82 1.87
C ILE A 112 16.87 -0.16 2.57
N ILE A 113 16.03 -0.95 3.26
CA ILE A 113 14.91 -0.42 4.05
C ILE A 113 15.41 0.60 5.05
N LYS A 114 16.40 0.22 5.86
CA LYS A 114 17.01 1.07 6.89
C LYS A 114 17.43 2.41 6.31
N GLY A 115 18.23 2.40 5.25
CA GLY A 115 18.69 3.63 4.60
C GLY A 115 17.53 4.52 4.17
N LYS A 116 16.50 3.95 3.55
CA LYS A 116 15.35 4.72 3.04
C LYS A 116 14.43 5.25 4.13
N VAL A 117 14.13 4.45 5.16
CA VAL A 117 13.21 4.90 6.23
C VAL A 117 13.87 5.89 7.19
N GLU A 118 15.16 5.70 7.52
CA GLU A 118 15.89 6.61 8.40
C GLU A 118 16.21 7.95 7.71
N GLU A 119 16.42 7.94 6.39
CA GLU A 119 16.51 9.17 5.58
C GLU A 119 15.17 9.94 5.59
N ALA A 120 14.06 9.24 5.42
CA ALA A 120 12.72 9.84 5.32
C ALA A 120 12.19 10.36 6.67
N PHE A 121 12.52 9.68 7.77
CA PHE A 121 12.00 9.94 9.12
C PHE A 121 13.11 9.84 10.18
N PRO A 122 14.10 10.72 10.13
CA PRO A 122 15.26 10.64 11.02
C PRO A 122 14.85 10.70 12.50
N GLY A 123 15.38 9.79 13.29
CA GLY A 123 15.13 9.72 14.73
C GLY A 123 13.78 9.18 15.17
N PHE A 124 12.97 8.66 14.22
CA PHE A 124 11.65 8.11 14.56
C PHE A 124 11.34 6.76 13.89
N PHE A 125 11.71 6.57 12.63
CA PHE A 125 11.65 5.26 11.98
C PHE A 125 13.04 4.64 11.94
N TYR A 126 13.14 3.38 12.32
CA TYR A 126 14.38 2.63 12.32
C TYR A 126 14.24 1.30 11.58
N GLY A 127 15.16 1.06 10.65
CA GLY A 127 15.32 -0.24 10.04
C GLY A 127 16.12 -1.17 10.93
N VAL A 128 15.85 -2.48 10.84
CA VAL A 128 16.68 -3.48 11.52
C VAL A 128 17.95 -3.81 10.70
N VAL A 129 18.93 -4.43 11.35
CA VAL A 129 20.22 -4.84 10.75
C VAL A 129 20.29 -6.36 10.60
N GLU A 130 19.18 -7.08 10.82
CA GLU A 130 19.12 -8.54 10.65
C GLU A 130 19.28 -8.89 9.17
N ASP A 131 20.28 -9.73 8.86
CA ASP A 131 20.56 -10.19 7.50
C ASP A 131 19.52 -11.25 7.10
N THR A 132 18.72 -10.95 6.08
CA THR A 132 17.77 -11.91 5.51
C THR A 132 18.43 -12.91 4.55
N GLY A 133 19.68 -12.68 4.15
CA GLY A 133 20.39 -13.42 3.11
C GLY A 133 19.99 -13.01 1.68
N ILE A 134 19.07 -12.05 1.52
CA ILE A 134 18.59 -11.58 0.22
C ILE A 134 19.36 -10.34 -0.21
N GLN A 135 20.08 -10.46 -1.32
CA GLN A 135 20.85 -9.38 -1.92
C GLN A 135 20.20 -8.90 -3.22
N LEU A 136 19.97 -7.61 -3.33
CA LEU A 136 19.54 -6.98 -4.57
C LEU A 136 20.71 -6.33 -5.29
N THR A 137 20.68 -6.36 -6.62
CA THR A 137 21.69 -5.71 -7.45
C THR A 137 20.98 -4.80 -8.45
N ASN A 138 21.28 -3.50 -8.38
CA ASN A 138 20.72 -2.48 -9.25
C ASN A 138 19.18 -2.52 -9.35
N TYR A 139 18.49 -2.70 -8.21
CA TYR A 139 17.05 -2.59 -8.18
C TYR A 139 16.65 -1.15 -8.48
N GLN A 140 15.85 -0.97 -9.51
CA GLN A 140 15.36 0.34 -9.96
C GLN A 140 13.96 0.58 -9.40
N PHE A 141 13.83 1.61 -8.57
CA PHE A 141 12.51 2.08 -8.11
C PHE A 141 11.75 2.78 -9.24
N ASP A 142 10.42 2.71 -9.19
CA ASP A 142 9.59 3.55 -10.05
C ASP A 142 9.89 5.02 -9.79
N ARG A 143 9.86 5.82 -10.85
CA ARG A 143 10.27 7.22 -10.77
C ARG A 143 9.30 8.03 -9.91
N TYR A 144 9.80 8.65 -8.85
CA TYR A 144 9.00 9.41 -7.88
C TYR A 144 7.86 8.63 -7.23
N CYS A 145 8.02 7.32 -7.05
CA CYS A 145 7.06 6.54 -6.26
C CYS A 145 7.08 6.95 -4.78
N THR A 146 6.02 6.60 -4.06
CA THR A 146 6.03 6.78 -2.61
C THR A 146 7.03 5.83 -1.95
N LEU A 147 7.48 6.16 -0.74
CA LEU A 147 8.38 5.30 0.02
C LEU A 147 7.73 3.93 0.28
N HIS A 148 6.43 3.91 0.63
CA HIS A 148 5.68 2.70 0.84
C HIS A 148 5.63 1.84 -0.43
N GLU A 149 5.14 2.40 -1.54
CA GLU A 149 5.01 1.68 -2.81
C GLU A 149 6.35 1.13 -3.31
N GLY A 150 7.40 1.96 -3.24
CA GLY A 150 8.74 1.56 -3.68
C GLY A 150 9.29 0.39 -2.88
N LEU A 151 9.24 0.46 -1.55
CA LEU A 151 9.71 -0.63 -0.68
C LEU A 151 8.82 -1.87 -0.81
N ARG A 152 7.50 -1.72 -0.89
CA ARG A 152 6.57 -2.82 -1.10
C ARG A 152 6.89 -3.61 -2.38
N LYS A 153 6.97 -2.92 -3.53
CA LYS A 153 7.31 -3.56 -4.81
C LYS A 153 8.68 -4.22 -4.79
N MET A 154 9.65 -3.57 -4.17
CA MET A 154 10.99 -4.12 -4.00
C MET A 154 10.95 -5.45 -3.25
N LEU A 155 10.28 -5.50 -2.12
CA LEU A 155 10.18 -6.69 -1.29
C LEU A 155 9.35 -7.79 -1.95
N GLN A 156 8.21 -7.47 -2.56
CA GLN A 156 7.39 -8.43 -3.29
C GLN A 156 8.15 -9.11 -4.43
N SER A 157 9.09 -8.41 -5.08
CA SER A 157 9.92 -8.99 -6.15
C SER A 157 10.81 -10.15 -5.68
N VAL A 158 11.01 -10.28 -4.37
CA VAL A 158 11.83 -11.32 -3.73
C VAL A 158 11.04 -12.16 -2.71
N GLY A 159 9.71 -12.09 -2.71
CA GLY A 159 8.84 -12.87 -1.83
C GLY A 159 8.80 -12.40 -0.37
N TYR A 160 9.08 -11.12 -0.14
CA TYR A 160 9.05 -10.49 1.18
C TYR A 160 8.00 -9.38 1.26
N ARG A 161 7.61 -9.01 2.47
CA ARG A 161 6.72 -7.89 2.81
C ARG A 161 7.31 -7.01 3.91
N LEU A 162 6.74 -5.83 4.10
CA LEU A 162 7.08 -4.96 5.22
C LEU A 162 6.39 -5.43 6.50
N GLU A 163 7.15 -5.57 7.58
CA GLU A 163 6.63 -5.58 8.94
C GLU A 163 6.93 -4.22 9.58
N ILE A 164 5.89 -3.56 10.05
CA ILE A 164 5.96 -2.27 10.72
C ILE A 164 5.40 -2.43 12.12
N LYS A 165 6.16 -2.06 13.15
CA LYS A 165 5.70 -2.13 14.54
C LYS A 165 6.15 -0.91 15.32
N TYR A 166 5.25 -0.38 16.14
CA TYR A 166 5.65 0.64 17.11
C TYR A 166 6.25 -0.03 18.34
N ILE A 167 7.49 0.29 18.63
CA ILE A 167 8.22 -0.19 19.80
C ILE A 167 8.09 0.88 20.88
N GLN A 168 7.43 0.53 21.96
CA GLN A 168 7.28 1.42 23.12
C GLN A 168 8.65 1.66 23.75
N GLY A 169 8.95 2.92 24.07
CA GLY A 169 10.16 3.28 24.79
C GLY A 169 10.13 2.81 26.24
N ASP A 170 11.29 2.68 26.84
CA ASP A 170 11.42 2.55 28.28
C ASP A 170 11.03 3.88 28.96
N LYS A 171 10.86 3.85 30.27
CA LYS A 171 10.32 4.95 31.09
C LYS A 171 10.87 6.36 30.77
N TYR A 172 12.03 6.47 30.14
CA TYR A 172 12.70 7.73 29.82
C TYR A 172 13.08 7.89 28.33
N GLU A 173 12.76 6.89 27.50
CA GLU A 173 13.04 6.92 26.07
C GLU A 173 11.72 6.99 25.31
N MET A 174 11.70 7.80 24.24
CA MET A 174 10.56 7.84 23.33
C MET A 174 10.47 6.54 22.56
N GLY A 175 9.24 6.10 22.29
CA GLY A 175 9.01 4.99 21.39
C GLY A 175 9.39 5.33 19.93
N TYR A 176 9.51 4.33 19.10
CA TYR A 176 9.89 4.47 17.71
C TYR A 176 9.18 3.43 16.82
N VAL A 177 9.15 3.69 15.53
CA VAL A 177 8.62 2.77 14.53
C VAL A 177 9.73 1.90 13.98
N ARG A 178 9.64 0.59 14.18
CA ARG A 178 10.55 -0.40 13.62
C ARG A 178 10.00 -0.91 12.28
N VAL A 179 10.87 -0.94 11.26
CA VAL A 179 10.52 -1.43 9.93
C VAL A 179 11.52 -2.51 9.51
N ARG A 180 11.01 -3.64 9.01
CA ARG A 180 11.87 -4.72 8.50
C ARG A 180 11.19 -5.52 7.39
N ALA A 181 12.00 -6.26 6.65
CA ALA A 181 11.54 -7.28 5.73
C ALA A 181 11.22 -8.58 6.46
N VAL A 182 10.09 -9.18 6.15
CA VAL A 182 9.73 -10.54 6.57
C VAL A 182 9.22 -11.33 5.36
N PRO A 183 9.43 -12.66 5.31
CA PRO A 183 8.88 -13.46 4.22
C PRO A 183 7.36 -13.34 4.14
N ILE A 184 6.80 -13.33 2.93
CA ILE A 184 5.36 -13.50 2.74
C ILE A 184 5.00 -14.93 3.10
N VAL A 185 4.00 -15.11 3.95
CA VAL A 185 3.47 -16.42 4.29
C VAL A 185 2.21 -16.66 3.45
N ASP A 186 2.16 -17.81 2.79
CA ASP A 186 0.99 -18.25 2.03
C ASP A 186 0.16 -19.22 2.86
N TYR A 187 -0.97 -18.72 3.37
CA TYR A 187 -1.94 -19.47 4.14
C TYR A 187 -3.11 -19.99 3.28
N SER A 188 -3.09 -19.82 1.97
CA SER A 188 -4.22 -20.18 1.09
C SER A 188 -4.58 -21.66 1.15
N SER A 189 -3.64 -22.52 1.49
CA SER A 189 -3.87 -23.97 1.68
C SER A 189 -4.35 -24.36 3.08
N GLU A 190 -4.15 -23.49 4.08
CA GLU A 190 -4.48 -23.77 5.49
C GLU A 190 -5.78 -23.10 5.92
N TYR A 191 -6.07 -21.93 5.40
CA TYR A 191 -7.23 -21.12 5.71
C TYR A 191 -7.96 -20.73 4.43
N GLU A 192 -9.10 -21.38 4.20
CA GLU A 192 -10.05 -20.98 3.15
C GLU A 192 -11.22 -20.26 3.85
N PHE A 193 -11.28 -18.96 3.65
CA PHE A 193 -12.37 -18.15 4.20
C PHE A 193 -13.61 -18.23 3.30
N SER A 194 -14.78 -18.36 3.90
CA SER A 194 -16.03 -18.56 3.18
C SER A 194 -17.21 -17.83 3.84
N ASN A 195 -18.30 -17.65 3.10
CA ASN A 195 -19.49 -16.88 3.51
C ASN A 195 -20.18 -17.40 4.78
N ASP A 196 -19.94 -18.63 5.20
CA ASP A 196 -20.50 -19.24 6.42
C ASP A 196 -19.72 -18.88 7.70
N GLN A 197 -18.62 -18.12 7.58
CA GLN A 197 -17.80 -17.65 8.70
C GLN A 197 -18.02 -16.16 9.05
N ASN A 198 -19.21 -15.59 8.81
CA ASN A 198 -19.50 -14.16 8.97
C ASN A 198 -18.56 -13.27 8.13
N MET A 199 -18.24 -13.72 6.95
CA MET A 199 -17.45 -12.99 5.98
C MET A 199 -18.35 -12.35 4.92
N ASN A 200 -18.14 -11.08 4.67
CA ASN A 200 -18.68 -10.43 3.48
C ASN A 200 -17.68 -10.58 2.35
N PHE A 201 -18.14 -11.11 1.26
CA PHE A 201 -17.35 -11.34 0.05
C PHE A 201 -17.98 -10.58 -1.11
N THR A 202 -17.17 -9.80 -1.80
CA THR A 202 -17.55 -9.13 -3.04
C THR A 202 -16.56 -9.54 -4.13
N MET A 203 -17.07 -10.03 -5.24
CA MET A 203 -16.29 -10.28 -6.44
C MET A 203 -16.74 -9.30 -7.53
N ASP A 204 -15.84 -8.52 -8.05
CA ASP A 204 -16.04 -7.72 -9.26
C ASP A 204 -15.26 -8.33 -10.42
N ASP A 205 -15.95 -9.10 -11.27
CA ASP A 205 -15.38 -9.65 -12.50
C ASP A 205 -15.62 -8.68 -13.66
N ASN A 206 -14.73 -7.72 -13.80
CA ASN A 206 -14.84 -6.66 -14.79
C ASN A 206 -14.24 -7.07 -16.14
N LYS A 207 -15.13 -7.32 -17.10
CA LYS A 207 -14.79 -7.66 -18.50
C LYS A 207 -14.83 -6.44 -19.45
N ARG A 208 -14.92 -5.22 -18.92
CA ARG A 208 -14.91 -3.98 -19.71
C ARG A 208 -13.51 -3.39 -19.88
N GLY A 209 -12.48 -4.13 -19.52
CA GLY A 209 -11.10 -3.70 -19.65
C GLY A 209 -10.64 -3.65 -21.10
N VAL A 210 -9.70 -2.75 -21.35
CA VAL A 210 -9.06 -2.61 -22.67
C VAL A 210 -8.26 -3.88 -23.00
N ASN A 211 -8.38 -4.36 -24.22
CA ASN A 211 -7.62 -5.51 -24.71
C ASN A 211 -6.82 -5.24 -25.98
N HIS A 212 -6.97 -4.04 -26.54
CA HIS A 212 -6.15 -3.51 -27.62
C HIS A 212 -5.77 -2.05 -27.34
N LEU A 213 -4.50 -1.77 -27.15
CA LEU A 213 -3.97 -0.42 -26.91
C LEU A 213 -3.15 0.04 -28.11
N VAL A 214 -3.58 1.14 -28.73
CA VAL A 214 -2.85 1.80 -29.81
C VAL A 214 -1.94 2.87 -29.19
N CYS A 215 -0.66 2.58 -29.11
CA CYS A 215 0.33 3.49 -28.55
C CYS A 215 0.89 4.39 -29.66
N LEU A 216 0.84 5.70 -29.43
CA LEU A 216 1.23 6.73 -30.36
C LEU A 216 2.48 7.45 -29.82
N GLY A 217 3.62 7.24 -30.47
CA GLY A 217 4.92 7.79 -30.08
C GLY A 217 5.31 9.03 -30.88
N LYS A 218 6.62 9.19 -31.05
CA LYS A 218 7.25 10.31 -31.76
C LYS A 218 6.90 10.34 -33.25
N GLY A 219 6.86 11.53 -33.82
CA GLY A 219 6.53 11.77 -35.21
C GLY A 219 5.13 12.34 -35.41
N GLU A 220 4.76 12.62 -36.65
CA GLU A 220 3.49 13.23 -37.01
C GLU A 220 2.83 12.48 -38.19
N LEU A 221 1.51 12.42 -38.14
CA LEU A 221 0.67 11.84 -39.21
C LEU A 221 1.15 10.44 -39.62
N LYS A 222 1.43 10.21 -40.88
CA LYS A 222 1.87 8.91 -41.44
C LYS A 222 3.26 8.46 -40.97
N ASP A 223 4.08 9.40 -40.54
CA ASP A 223 5.45 9.13 -40.07
C ASP A 223 5.52 8.99 -38.53
N ARG A 224 4.37 8.99 -37.88
CA ARG A 224 4.27 8.79 -36.45
C ARG A 224 4.54 7.33 -36.05
N LEU A 225 5.35 7.14 -35.01
CA LEU A 225 5.56 5.83 -34.45
C LEU A 225 4.25 5.32 -33.83
N VAL A 226 3.80 4.13 -34.25
CA VAL A 226 2.59 3.49 -33.73
C VAL A 226 2.93 2.05 -33.33
N ILE A 227 2.56 1.68 -32.11
CA ILE A 227 2.70 0.31 -31.59
C ILE A 227 1.32 -0.18 -31.18
N HIS A 228 0.95 -1.37 -31.60
CA HIS A 228 -0.26 -2.04 -31.15
C HIS A 228 0.09 -3.06 -30.08
N LEU A 229 -0.59 -3.01 -28.94
CA LEU A 229 -0.48 -3.93 -27.84
C LEU A 229 -1.83 -4.62 -27.60
N TYR A 230 -1.79 -5.89 -27.33
CA TYR A 230 -2.98 -6.72 -27.17
C TYR A 230 -2.88 -7.57 -25.91
N VAL A 231 -4.04 -7.92 -25.36
CA VAL A 231 -4.17 -8.87 -24.25
C VAL A 231 -4.64 -10.21 -24.81
N ASP A 232 -4.01 -11.31 -24.39
CA ASP A 232 -4.46 -12.66 -24.72
C ASP A 232 -5.54 -13.15 -23.73
N GLU A 233 -6.06 -14.37 -23.93
CA GLU A 233 -7.08 -14.99 -23.04
C GLU A 233 -6.58 -15.23 -21.61
N LYS A 234 -5.26 -15.31 -21.42
CA LYS A 234 -4.62 -15.49 -20.10
C LYS A 234 -4.28 -14.17 -19.43
N GLY A 235 -4.60 -13.04 -20.09
CA GLY A 235 -4.28 -11.71 -19.58
C GLY A 235 -2.84 -11.27 -19.81
N ASN A 236 -2.04 -11.98 -20.62
CA ASN A 236 -0.69 -11.53 -20.97
C ASN A 236 -0.75 -10.43 -22.02
N VAL A 237 0.13 -9.44 -21.89
CA VAL A 237 0.25 -8.33 -22.85
C VAL A 237 1.33 -8.66 -23.90
N GLY A 238 1.00 -8.50 -25.17
CA GLY A 238 1.90 -8.75 -26.28
C GLY A 238 1.52 -7.94 -27.54
N GLN A 239 2.18 -8.22 -28.64
CA GLN A 239 1.94 -7.56 -29.95
C GLN A 239 1.10 -8.40 -30.92
N THR A 240 0.54 -9.52 -30.45
CA THR A 240 -0.29 -10.40 -31.27
C THR A 240 -1.76 -10.23 -30.93
N GLN A 241 -2.58 -9.86 -31.92
CA GLN A 241 -4.02 -9.66 -31.72
C GLN A 241 -4.71 -10.99 -31.43
N TYR A 242 -5.45 -11.04 -30.32
CA TYR A 242 -6.25 -12.19 -29.90
C TYR A 242 -7.75 -11.91 -30.09
N TYR A 243 -8.28 -10.82 -29.48
CA TYR A 243 -9.68 -10.44 -29.59
C TYR A 243 -9.95 -9.68 -30.89
N ARG A 244 -11.18 -9.82 -31.42
CA ARG A 244 -11.60 -9.18 -32.67
C ARG A 244 -13.10 -8.86 -32.63
N GLY A 245 -13.51 -7.88 -33.45
CA GLY A 245 -14.90 -7.55 -33.63
C GLY A 245 -15.54 -7.00 -32.35
N ILE A 246 -16.65 -7.60 -31.91
CA ILE A 246 -17.37 -7.12 -30.72
C ILE A 246 -16.65 -7.38 -29.40
N ASP A 247 -15.69 -8.28 -29.40
CA ASP A 247 -14.89 -8.61 -28.21
C ASP A 247 -13.63 -7.74 -28.09
N GLU A 248 -13.33 -6.94 -29.11
CA GLU A 248 -12.20 -6.02 -29.12
C GLU A 248 -12.60 -4.68 -28.49
N ILE A 249 -11.87 -4.30 -27.44
CA ILE A 249 -12.06 -3.01 -26.74
C ILE A 249 -10.76 -2.23 -26.86
N GLU A 250 -10.84 -1.15 -27.64
CA GLU A 250 -9.67 -0.34 -28.02
C GLU A 250 -9.56 0.94 -27.18
N GLU A 251 -8.33 1.33 -26.89
CA GLU A 251 -7.98 2.64 -26.33
C GLU A 251 -6.70 3.17 -27.01
N THR A 252 -6.52 4.46 -27.00
CA THR A 252 -5.28 5.09 -27.46
C THR A 252 -4.43 5.57 -26.28
N TYR A 253 -3.12 5.36 -26.38
CA TYR A 253 -2.13 5.91 -25.45
C TYR A 253 -1.19 6.85 -26.22
N ASP A 254 -1.32 8.16 -25.99
CA ASP A 254 -0.51 9.17 -26.65
C ASP A 254 0.70 9.55 -25.78
N SER A 255 1.89 9.36 -26.34
CA SER A 255 3.17 9.76 -25.76
C SER A 255 4.10 10.31 -26.85
N SER A 256 3.74 11.48 -27.38
CA SER A 256 4.31 12.08 -28.60
C SER A 256 5.83 12.30 -28.59
N GLY A 257 6.48 12.24 -27.44
CA GLY A 257 7.95 12.33 -27.29
C GLY A 257 8.67 10.99 -27.20
N SER A 258 7.94 9.87 -27.08
CA SER A 258 8.54 8.57 -26.81
C SER A 258 9.10 7.91 -28.07
N GLU A 259 10.31 7.38 -27.96
CA GLU A 259 10.91 6.44 -28.91
C GLU A 259 10.33 5.02 -28.68
N TYR A 260 10.69 4.06 -29.52
CA TYR A 260 10.06 2.73 -29.57
C TYR A 260 10.10 2.00 -28.22
N ASP A 261 11.26 1.92 -27.57
CA ASP A 261 11.45 1.12 -26.34
C ASP A 261 10.67 1.70 -25.16
N ASP A 262 10.69 3.04 -25.02
CA ASP A 262 9.93 3.75 -23.98
C ASP A 262 8.42 3.63 -24.21
N LEU A 263 8.00 3.79 -25.46
CA LEU A 263 6.59 3.67 -25.85
C LEU A 263 6.07 2.25 -25.59
N LEU A 264 6.87 1.24 -25.92
CA LEU A 264 6.54 -0.17 -25.68
C LEU A 264 6.42 -0.46 -24.18
N LYS A 265 7.42 -0.09 -23.38
CA LYS A 265 7.44 -0.28 -21.93
C LYS A 265 6.24 0.39 -21.24
N ASN A 266 6.01 1.67 -21.55
CA ASN A 266 4.92 2.44 -20.94
C ASN A 266 3.55 1.98 -21.43
N GLY A 267 3.43 1.57 -22.69
CA GLY A 267 2.23 0.98 -23.25
C GLY A 267 1.86 -0.34 -22.57
N ILE A 268 2.83 -1.23 -22.33
CA ILE A 268 2.62 -2.48 -21.59
C ILE A 268 2.12 -2.19 -20.18
N ALA A 269 2.73 -1.24 -19.48
CA ALA A 269 2.31 -0.84 -18.13
C ALA A 269 0.88 -0.28 -18.13
N LYS A 270 0.56 0.62 -19.09
CA LYS A 270 -0.78 1.19 -19.24
C LYS A 270 -1.83 0.11 -19.51
N LEU A 271 -1.59 -0.79 -20.46
CA LEU A 271 -2.52 -1.85 -20.82
C LEU A 271 -2.70 -2.86 -19.67
N THR A 272 -1.63 -3.20 -18.95
CA THR A 272 -1.69 -4.06 -17.76
C THR A 272 -2.63 -3.50 -16.69
N ASN A 273 -2.68 -2.18 -16.53
CA ASN A 273 -3.56 -1.50 -15.58
C ASN A 273 -5.00 -1.34 -16.08
N SER A 274 -5.23 -1.37 -17.40
CA SER A 274 -6.53 -1.12 -18.03
C SER A 274 -7.24 -2.39 -18.51
N LYS A 275 -6.57 -3.55 -18.54
CA LYS A 275 -7.17 -4.82 -18.97
C LYS A 275 -8.24 -5.32 -18.02
N ASN A 276 -8.98 -6.33 -18.46
CA ASN A 276 -9.95 -7.03 -17.61
C ASN A 276 -9.34 -7.39 -16.26
N LYS A 277 -10.09 -7.16 -15.21
CA LYS A 277 -9.69 -7.46 -13.83
C LYS A 277 -10.78 -8.27 -13.16
N THR A 278 -10.36 -9.21 -12.35
CA THR A 278 -11.22 -9.79 -11.32
C THR A 278 -10.68 -9.29 -10.00
N GLU A 279 -11.46 -8.50 -9.30
CA GLU A 279 -11.11 -7.95 -8.00
C GLU A 279 -11.97 -8.64 -6.95
N TYR A 280 -11.34 -9.00 -5.86
CA TYR A 280 -11.99 -9.62 -4.71
C TYR A 280 -11.84 -8.69 -3.51
N ASP A 281 -12.92 -8.48 -2.81
CA ASP A 281 -12.95 -7.76 -1.56
C ASP A 281 -13.57 -8.66 -0.49
N MET A 282 -12.83 -8.88 0.59
CA MET A 282 -13.25 -9.66 1.72
C MET A 282 -13.18 -8.83 2.99
N THR A 283 -14.31 -8.75 3.70
CA THR A 283 -14.35 -8.14 5.03
C THR A 283 -14.74 -9.20 6.05
N MET A 284 -13.94 -9.32 7.10
CA MET A 284 -14.21 -10.25 8.21
C MET A 284 -14.34 -9.47 9.53
N GLU A 285 -15.29 -9.87 10.36
CA GLU A 285 -15.46 -9.27 11.69
C GLU A 285 -14.32 -9.65 12.65
N LYS A 286 -13.71 -10.83 12.46
CA LYS A 286 -12.64 -11.32 13.32
C LYS A 286 -11.77 -12.33 12.56
N ILE A 287 -10.47 -12.08 12.56
CA ILE A 287 -9.48 -13.05 12.06
C ILE A 287 -8.91 -13.82 13.25
N GLU A 288 -9.03 -15.15 13.23
CA GLU A 288 -8.36 -16.03 14.19
C GLU A 288 -7.09 -16.57 13.52
N GLY A 289 -5.92 -16.20 14.06
CA GLY A 289 -4.64 -16.66 13.54
C GLY A 289 -3.54 -15.60 13.65
N SER A 290 -2.35 -15.95 13.22
CA SER A 290 -1.15 -15.09 13.23
C SER A 290 -0.87 -14.45 11.88
N MET A 291 -1.91 -14.16 11.10
CA MET A 291 -1.78 -13.51 9.79
C MET A 291 -1.48 -12.02 9.96
N ASP A 292 -0.57 -11.54 9.16
CA ASP A 292 -0.18 -10.13 9.12
C ASP A 292 -0.48 -9.51 7.75
N ILE A 293 -0.46 -8.19 7.67
CA ILE A 293 -0.68 -7.43 6.43
C ILE A 293 0.39 -7.81 5.41
N GLY A 294 -0.06 -8.20 4.20
CA GLY A 294 0.80 -8.65 3.10
C GLY A 294 0.98 -10.16 3.00
N ASP A 295 0.43 -10.95 3.93
CA ASP A 295 0.34 -12.41 3.78
C ASP A 295 -0.76 -12.81 2.80
N ILE A 296 -0.68 -14.01 2.25
CA ILE A 296 -1.62 -14.56 1.27
C ILE A 296 -2.63 -15.45 1.98
N VAL A 297 -3.91 -15.24 1.73
CA VAL A 297 -5.01 -16.05 2.26
C VAL A 297 -5.91 -16.53 1.12
N GLY A 298 -6.52 -17.71 1.29
CA GLY A 298 -7.49 -18.23 0.34
C GLY A 298 -8.90 -17.73 0.64
N GLY A 299 -9.70 -17.51 -0.39
CA GLY A 299 -11.11 -17.14 -0.28
C GLY A 299 -12.00 -17.96 -1.20
N ARG A 300 -13.21 -18.31 -0.74
CA ARG A 300 -14.20 -19.01 -1.54
C ARG A 300 -15.59 -18.44 -1.37
N ASP A 301 -16.21 -18.11 -2.49
CA ASP A 301 -17.63 -17.79 -2.54
C ASP A 301 -18.45 -19.04 -2.91
N TYR A 302 -19.25 -19.52 -1.97
CA TYR A 302 -20.12 -20.68 -2.21
C TYR A 302 -21.26 -20.40 -3.17
N LEU A 303 -21.68 -19.15 -3.34
CA LEU A 303 -22.79 -18.79 -4.23
C LEU A 303 -22.36 -18.86 -5.70
N THR A 304 -21.17 -18.39 -6.01
CA THR A 304 -20.64 -18.39 -7.38
C THR A 304 -19.73 -19.59 -7.66
N GLY A 305 -19.26 -20.27 -6.61
CA GLY A 305 -18.29 -21.37 -6.71
C GLY A 305 -16.86 -20.92 -7.03
N VAL A 306 -16.61 -19.62 -6.98
CA VAL A 306 -15.28 -19.04 -7.22
C VAL A 306 -14.41 -19.27 -5.99
N SER A 307 -13.19 -19.75 -6.20
CA SER A 307 -12.12 -19.85 -5.19
C SER A 307 -10.86 -19.16 -5.70
N MET A 308 -10.12 -18.55 -4.82
CA MET A 308 -8.85 -17.90 -5.08
C MET A 308 -7.81 -18.24 -4.01
#